data_3d4b5b168c9e1d2c46f90065360140c3
#
_entry.id   3d4b5b168c9e1d2c46f90065360140c3
#
_cell.length_a   1.000
_cell.length_b   1.000
_cell.length_c   1.000
_cell.angle_alpha   90.00
_cell.angle_beta   90.00
_cell.angle_gamma   90.00
#
_symmetry.space_group_name_H-M   'P 1'
#
loop_
_entity.id
_entity.type
_entity.pdbx_description
1 polymer ?
#
loop_
_entity_poly.entity_id
_entity_poly.type
_entity_poly.pdbx_seq_one_letter_code
_entity_poly.pdbx_strand_id
1 'polypeptide(L)'
;LPSHTVELDRADRRRADALLARLAEGAYDPPWVRDLAEACEIPEAEVRSLLRRVAMCGEVFQVVRDLFYPRATVARLVGIVAELAERNEGRVRAADFRDLIGGGRKRSIQILEFFDRVGFTRRIGAGHGLAHTLRGEAPVSGENQEGRVTIAPP
;
A
#
# COMPACT_ATOMS: atom_id res chain seq x y z
N LEU A 1 9.57 19.58 22.24
CA LEU A 1 10.18 18.44 21.61
C LEU A 1 10.38 18.70 20.14
N PRO A 2 11.63 18.61 19.69
CA PRO A 2 11.85 18.62 18.25
C PRO A 2 11.14 17.41 17.67
N SER A 3 10.03 17.65 17.06
CA SER A 3 9.40 16.62 16.26
C SER A 3 10.36 16.26 15.15
N HIS A 4 10.64 14.98 14.99
CA HIS A 4 11.40 14.49 13.84
C HIS A 4 10.53 14.56 12.59
N THR A 5 9.96 15.74 12.34
CA THR A 5 9.22 15.96 11.11
C THR A 5 10.23 16.12 9.99
N VAL A 6 10.11 15.24 9.02
CA VAL A 6 10.87 15.36 7.79
C VAL A 6 10.22 16.47 6.99
N GLU A 7 10.84 17.63 6.96
CA GLU A 7 10.36 18.74 6.17
C GLU A 7 10.91 18.64 4.77
N LEU A 8 10.03 18.81 3.80
CA LEU A 8 10.41 18.93 2.41
C LEU A 8 10.44 20.40 2.04
N ASP A 9 11.51 20.84 1.37
CA ASP A 9 11.52 22.19 0.84
C ASP A 9 10.53 22.30 -0.32
N ARG A 10 10.34 23.51 -0.84
CA ARG A 10 9.34 23.76 -1.88
C ARG A 10 9.62 22.97 -3.17
N ALA A 11 10.87 22.83 -3.55
CA ALA A 11 11.25 22.08 -4.74
C ALA A 11 11.00 20.59 -4.54
N ASP A 12 11.38 20.05 -3.39
CA ASP A 12 11.13 18.64 -3.05
C ASP A 12 9.64 18.35 -2.93
N ARG A 13 8.85 19.28 -2.38
CA ARG A 13 7.40 19.11 -2.29
C ARG A 13 6.79 19.01 -3.69
N ARG A 14 7.21 19.82 -4.63
CA ARG A 14 6.74 19.74 -6.02
C ARG A 14 7.08 18.42 -6.67
N ARG A 15 8.32 17.96 -6.47
CA ARG A 15 8.76 16.66 -6.99
C ARG A 15 7.96 15.53 -6.37
N ALA A 16 7.77 15.58 -5.05
CA ALA A 16 6.98 14.59 -4.34
C ALA A 16 5.53 14.55 -4.87
N ASP A 17 4.91 15.70 -5.06
CA ASP A 17 3.54 15.78 -5.57
C ASP A 17 3.43 15.18 -6.98
N ALA A 18 4.43 15.41 -7.84
CA ALA A 18 4.47 14.82 -9.17
C ALA A 18 4.59 13.29 -9.10
N LEU A 19 5.46 12.78 -8.20
CA LEU A 19 5.62 11.35 -7.99
C LEU A 19 4.34 10.72 -7.44
N LEU A 20 3.72 11.36 -6.45
CA LEU A 20 2.48 10.89 -5.86
C LEU A 20 1.34 10.81 -6.87
N ALA A 21 1.24 11.80 -7.76
CA ALA A 21 0.23 11.81 -8.82
C ALA A 21 0.39 10.60 -9.74
N ARG A 22 1.62 10.29 -10.12
CA ARG A 22 1.88 9.13 -10.97
C ARG A 22 1.62 7.80 -10.28
N LEU A 23 1.95 7.71 -8.99
CA LEU A 23 1.63 6.54 -8.20
C LEU A 23 0.11 6.33 -8.10
N ALA A 24 -0.64 7.41 -7.90
CA ALA A 24 -2.09 7.36 -7.81
C ALA A 24 -2.74 6.92 -9.12
N GLU A 25 -2.22 7.37 -10.26
CA GLU A 25 -2.70 6.97 -11.58
C GLU A 25 -2.58 5.46 -11.82
N GLY A 26 -1.57 4.83 -11.24
CA GLY A 26 -1.35 3.40 -11.37
C GLY A 26 -2.32 2.54 -10.58
N ALA A 27 -3.16 3.14 -9.74
CA ALA A 27 -4.11 2.44 -8.89
C ALA A 27 -3.44 1.30 -8.10
N TYR A 28 -3.86 0.06 -8.27
CA TYR A 28 -3.28 -1.08 -7.55
C TYR A 28 -1.99 -1.62 -8.17
N ASP A 29 -1.54 -1.02 -9.26
CA ASP A 29 -0.30 -1.40 -9.94
C ASP A 29 0.52 -0.14 -10.26
N PRO A 30 1.02 0.55 -9.22
CA PRO A 30 1.79 1.78 -9.41
C PRO A 30 3.15 1.50 -10.07
N PRO A 31 3.73 2.50 -10.74
CA PRO A 31 5.05 2.34 -11.35
C PRO A 31 6.14 2.15 -10.29
N TRP A 32 7.17 1.41 -10.67
CA TRP A 32 8.36 1.22 -9.86
C TRP A 32 9.19 2.52 -9.80
N VAL A 33 10.08 2.60 -8.83
CA VAL A 33 11.00 3.75 -8.71
C VAL A 33 11.73 4.02 -10.03
N ARG A 34 12.20 2.98 -10.71
CA ARG A 34 12.87 3.12 -12.00
C ARG A 34 11.98 3.81 -13.04
N ASP A 35 10.72 3.39 -13.12
CA ASP A 35 9.78 3.95 -14.09
C ASP A 35 9.43 5.40 -13.75
N LEU A 36 9.30 5.71 -12.47
CA LEU A 36 9.07 7.06 -11.99
C LEU A 36 10.26 7.97 -12.34
N ALA A 37 11.47 7.48 -12.12
CA ALA A 37 12.69 8.20 -12.42
C ALA A 37 12.76 8.57 -13.90
N GLU A 38 12.46 7.62 -14.76
CA GLU A 38 12.45 7.84 -16.21
C GLU A 38 11.36 8.83 -16.61
N ALA A 39 10.13 8.64 -16.10
CA ALA A 39 9.01 9.49 -16.46
C ALA A 39 9.15 10.93 -15.97
N CYS A 40 9.73 11.13 -14.80
CA CYS A 40 9.87 12.44 -14.17
C CYS A 40 11.23 13.07 -14.42
N GLU A 41 12.13 12.38 -15.10
CA GLU A 41 13.50 12.83 -15.36
C GLU A 41 14.26 13.21 -14.07
N ILE A 42 14.12 12.35 -13.07
CA ILE A 42 14.79 12.48 -11.78
C ILE A 42 15.65 11.21 -11.59
N PRO A 43 16.89 11.32 -11.11
CA PRO A 43 17.71 10.13 -10.85
C PRO A 43 17.02 9.16 -9.87
N GLU A 44 17.14 7.87 -10.11
CA GLU A 44 16.51 6.84 -9.26
C GLU A 44 16.81 7.02 -7.78
N ALA A 45 18.07 7.31 -7.45
CA ALA A 45 18.49 7.50 -6.06
C ALA A 45 17.73 8.66 -5.39
N GLU A 46 17.49 9.73 -6.12
CA GLU A 46 16.73 10.87 -5.62
C GLU A 46 15.26 10.55 -5.45
N VAL A 47 14.67 9.82 -6.41
CA VAL A 47 13.28 9.36 -6.31
C VAL A 47 13.11 8.50 -5.07
N ARG A 48 14.00 7.54 -4.88
CA ARG A 48 13.98 6.63 -3.74
C ARG A 48 14.11 7.38 -2.42
N SER A 49 15.05 8.30 -2.34
CA SER A 49 15.27 9.13 -1.15
C SER A 49 14.04 9.98 -0.84
N LEU A 50 13.48 10.62 -1.85
CA LEU A 50 12.32 11.49 -1.68
C LEU A 50 11.08 10.70 -1.23
N LEU A 51 10.82 9.54 -1.85
CA LEU A 51 9.69 8.70 -1.46
C LEU A 51 9.84 8.14 -0.05
N ARG A 52 11.07 7.84 0.40
CA ARG A 52 11.31 7.43 1.78
C ARG A 52 10.98 8.54 2.77
N ARG A 53 11.32 9.79 2.44
CA ARG A 53 10.97 10.93 3.28
C ARG A 53 9.46 11.14 3.33
N VAL A 54 8.79 11.02 2.19
CA VAL A 54 7.33 11.11 2.09
C VAL A 54 6.67 9.97 2.88
N ALA A 55 7.27 8.78 2.86
CA ALA A 55 6.79 7.64 3.65
C ALA A 55 6.88 7.91 5.15
N MET A 56 7.92 8.61 5.61
CA MET A 56 8.05 9.00 7.01
C MET A 56 6.93 9.96 7.44
N CYS A 57 6.36 10.70 6.49
CA CYS A 57 5.20 11.57 6.75
C CYS A 57 3.87 10.83 6.63
N GLY A 58 3.88 9.52 6.32
CA GLY A 58 2.67 8.73 6.21
C GLY A 58 1.90 8.89 4.91
N GLU A 59 2.46 9.56 3.92
CA GLU A 59 1.78 9.81 2.65
C GLU A 59 1.90 8.66 1.65
N VAL A 60 2.93 7.82 1.79
CA VAL A 60 3.09 6.60 0.99
C VAL A 60 3.57 5.47 1.89
N PHE A 61 3.43 4.26 1.40
CA PHE A 61 3.90 3.05 2.08
C PHE A 61 4.73 2.22 1.11
N GLN A 62 5.89 1.78 1.56
CA GLN A 62 6.73 0.89 0.78
C GLN A 62 6.25 -0.54 0.95
N VAL A 63 5.66 -1.11 -0.10
CA VAL A 63 5.13 -2.47 -0.09
C VAL A 63 6.22 -3.50 -0.28
N VAL A 64 7.08 -3.28 -1.27
CA VAL A 64 8.34 -4.01 -1.45
C VAL A 64 9.39 -3.01 -1.88
N ARG A 65 10.65 -3.42 -1.97
CA ARG A 65 11.72 -2.54 -2.38
C ARG A 65 11.37 -1.85 -3.70
N ASP A 66 11.51 -0.53 -3.73
CA ASP A 66 11.29 0.32 -4.90
C ASP A 66 9.85 0.33 -5.42
N LEU A 67 8.90 -0.11 -4.60
CA LEU A 67 7.48 -0.06 -4.93
C LEU A 67 6.71 0.60 -3.81
N PHE A 68 6.17 1.77 -4.08
CA PHE A 68 5.45 2.59 -3.10
C PHE A 68 3.99 2.76 -3.51
N TYR A 69 3.12 2.71 -2.52
CA TYR A 69 1.68 2.90 -2.69
C TYR A 69 1.23 4.15 -1.94
N PRO A 70 0.45 5.03 -2.57
CA PRO A 70 -0.13 6.18 -1.86
C PRO A 70 -1.01 5.73 -0.69
N ARG A 71 -1.07 6.56 0.34
CA ARG A 71 -1.92 6.31 1.51
C ARG A 71 -3.36 5.99 1.13
N ALA A 72 -3.96 6.75 0.22
CA ALA A 72 -5.35 6.52 -0.21
C ALA A 72 -5.53 5.16 -0.87
N THR A 73 -4.54 4.70 -1.65
CA THR A 73 -4.57 3.38 -2.27
C THR A 73 -4.49 2.28 -1.22
N VAL A 74 -3.60 2.44 -0.24
CA VAL A 74 -3.48 1.48 0.86
C VAL A 74 -4.79 1.42 1.66
N ALA A 75 -5.43 2.56 1.88
CA ALA A 75 -6.74 2.62 2.56
C ALA A 75 -7.79 1.80 1.81
N ARG A 76 -7.84 1.90 0.49
CA ARG A 76 -8.76 1.10 -0.32
C ARG A 76 -8.43 -0.40 -0.24
N LEU A 77 -7.16 -0.74 -0.26
CA LEU A 77 -6.73 -2.14 -0.13
C LEU A 77 -7.10 -2.71 1.25
N VAL A 78 -6.96 -1.92 2.29
CA VAL A 78 -7.39 -2.29 3.64
C VAL A 78 -8.90 -2.59 3.65
N GLY A 79 -9.68 -1.73 3.01
CA GLY A 79 -11.14 -1.92 2.89
C GLY A 79 -11.51 -3.22 2.17
N ILE A 80 -10.79 -3.55 1.09
CA ILE A 80 -10.99 -4.79 0.34
C ILE A 80 -10.68 -6.01 1.23
N VAL A 81 -9.56 -5.97 1.93
CA VAL A 81 -9.16 -7.05 2.83
C VAL A 81 -10.20 -7.26 3.93
N ALA A 82 -10.64 -6.17 4.56
CA ALA A 82 -11.64 -6.23 5.62
C ALA A 82 -12.98 -6.79 5.11
N GLU A 83 -13.40 -6.37 3.93
CA GLU A 83 -14.63 -6.88 3.30
C GLU A 83 -14.54 -8.37 2.99
N LEU A 84 -13.43 -8.82 2.44
CA LEU A 84 -13.22 -10.24 2.18
C LEU A 84 -13.22 -11.07 3.46
N ALA A 85 -12.59 -10.57 4.52
CA ALA A 85 -12.59 -11.22 5.81
C ALA A 85 -13.99 -11.35 6.37
N GLU A 86 -14.80 -10.31 6.25
CA GLU A 86 -16.19 -10.34 6.72
C GLU A 86 -17.03 -11.38 5.97
N ARG A 87 -16.83 -11.49 4.66
CA ARG A 87 -17.55 -12.45 3.82
C ARG A 87 -17.15 -13.90 4.05
N ASN A 88 -15.91 -14.14 4.48
CA ASN A 88 -15.33 -15.48 4.57
C ASN A 88 -14.94 -15.89 5.99
N GLU A 89 -15.70 -15.46 6.98
CA GLU A 89 -15.49 -15.84 8.38
C GLU A 89 -14.08 -15.49 8.90
N GLY A 90 -13.60 -14.32 8.51
CA GLY A 90 -12.30 -13.83 8.94
C GLY A 90 -11.14 -14.21 8.02
N ARG A 91 -11.39 -14.95 6.96
CA ARG A 91 -10.35 -15.41 6.03
C ARG A 91 -10.30 -14.56 4.76
N VAL A 92 -9.11 -14.25 4.32
CA VAL A 92 -8.86 -13.55 3.07
C VAL A 92 -8.04 -14.46 2.17
N ARG A 93 -8.67 -15.00 1.13
CA ARG A 93 -7.97 -15.84 0.16
C ARG A 93 -7.25 -14.97 -0.85
N ALA A 94 -6.01 -15.34 -1.15
CA ALA A 94 -5.19 -14.60 -2.12
C ALA A 94 -5.86 -14.50 -3.49
N ALA A 95 -6.52 -15.55 -3.94
CA ALA A 95 -7.23 -15.56 -5.22
C ALA A 95 -8.38 -14.56 -5.27
N ASP A 96 -9.16 -14.49 -4.19
CA ASP A 96 -10.28 -13.55 -4.09
C ASP A 96 -9.78 -12.10 -4.08
N PHE A 97 -8.71 -11.85 -3.34
CA PHE A 97 -8.07 -10.54 -3.28
C PHE A 97 -7.56 -10.13 -4.67
N ARG A 98 -6.87 -11.04 -5.35
CA ARG A 98 -6.37 -10.81 -6.71
C ARG A 98 -7.50 -10.44 -7.66
N ASP A 99 -8.61 -11.15 -7.60
CA ASP A 99 -9.74 -10.91 -8.49
C ASP A 99 -10.35 -9.52 -8.28
N LEU A 100 -10.43 -9.09 -7.02
CA LEU A 100 -10.99 -7.76 -6.69
C LEU A 100 -10.09 -6.61 -7.12
N ILE A 101 -8.77 -6.77 -7.03
CA ILE A 101 -7.86 -5.70 -7.43
C ILE A 101 -7.55 -5.71 -8.93
N GLY A 102 -7.94 -6.78 -9.63
CA GLY A 102 -7.67 -6.91 -11.06
C GLY A 102 -6.20 -7.05 -11.42
N GLY A 103 -5.36 -7.42 -10.45
CA GLY A 103 -3.92 -7.50 -10.63
C GLY A 103 -3.41 -8.92 -10.86
N GLY A 104 -2.10 -9.01 -11.07
CA GLY A 104 -1.44 -10.28 -11.18
C GLY A 104 -1.24 -10.97 -9.84
N ARG A 105 -1.00 -12.28 -9.90
CA ARG A 105 -0.77 -13.10 -8.71
C ARG A 105 0.39 -12.59 -7.85
N LYS A 106 1.50 -12.26 -8.49
CA LYS A 106 2.69 -11.81 -7.78
C LYS A 106 2.42 -10.53 -6.98
N ARG A 107 1.75 -9.55 -7.61
CA ARG A 107 1.45 -8.28 -6.97
C ARG A 107 0.49 -8.48 -5.80
N SER A 108 -0.50 -9.32 -5.96
CA SER A 108 -1.47 -9.62 -4.89
C SER A 108 -0.77 -10.22 -3.68
N ILE A 109 0.15 -11.15 -3.90
CA ILE A 109 0.93 -11.76 -2.84
C ILE A 109 1.83 -10.72 -2.15
N GLN A 110 2.48 -9.84 -2.92
CA GLN A 110 3.31 -8.78 -2.36
C GLN A 110 2.53 -7.85 -1.43
N ILE A 111 1.31 -7.49 -1.83
CA ILE A 111 0.45 -6.62 -1.03
C ILE A 111 0.02 -7.35 0.27
N LEU A 112 -0.41 -8.59 0.16
CA LEU A 112 -0.84 -9.37 1.33
C LEU A 112 0.33 -9.61 2.29
N GLU A 113 1.52 -9.88 1.78
CA GLU A 113 2.72 -10.03 2.61
C GLU A 113 3.09 -8.72 3.31
N PHE A 114 2.88 -7.59 2.64
CA PHE A 114 3.04 -6.28 3.26
C PHE A 114 2.09 -6.13 4.45
N PHE A 115 0.82 -6.49 4.29
CA PHE A 115 -0.15 -6.42 5.38
C PHE A 115 0.22 -7.36 6.54
N ASP A 116 0.76 -8.53 6.24
CA ASP A 116 1.28 -9.44 7.27
C ASP A 116 2.44 -8.80 8.03
N ARG A 117 3.36 -8.19 7.29
CA ARG A 117 4.57 -7.58 7.86
C ARG A 117 4.26 -6.40 8.77
N VAL A 118 3.27 -5.59 8.43
CA VAL A 118 2.86 -4.46 9.27
C VAL A 118 1.88 -4.86 10.38
N GLY A 119 1.52 -6.12 10.46
CA GLY A 119 0.70 -6.65 11.55
C GLY A 119 -0.80 -6.51 11.37
N PHE A 120 -1.27 -6.08 10.21
CA PHE A 120 -2.70 -5.99 9.93
C PHE A 120 -3.31 -7.38 9.74
N THR A 121 -2.61 -8.26 9.04
CA THR A 121 -3.04 -9.62 8.77
C THR A 121 -2.00 -10.62 9.24
N ARG A 122 -2.38 -11.91 9.22
CA ARG A 122 -1.49 -13.01 9.49
C ARG A 122 -1.74 -14.11 8.47
N ARG A 123 -0.68 -14.65 7.94
CA ARG A 123 -0.74 -15.75 6.99
C ARG A 123 -1.21 -17.03 7.66
N ILE A 124 -2.15 -17.74 7.04
CA ILE A 124 -2.63 -19.05 7.47
C ILE A 124 -2.64 -19.99 6.27
N GLY A 125 -2.19 -21.23 6.46
CA GLY A 125 -2.14 -22.23 5.38
C GLY A 125 -0.97 -22.00 4.42
N ALA A 126 -0.92 -22.84 3.39
CA ALA A 126 0.14 -22.81 2.37
C ALA A 126 -0.40 -23.36 1.05
N GLY A 127 0.32 -23.07 -0.05
CA GLY A 127 -0.03 -23.55 -1.38
C GLY A 127 -1.41 -23.06 -1.83
N HIS A 128 -2.23 -23.97 -2.31
CA HIS A 128 -3.57 -23.62 -2.81
C HIS A 128 -4.54 -23.20 -1.70
N GLY A 129 -4.21 -23.55 -0.46
CA GLY A 129 -5.00 -23.14 0.70
C GLY A 129 -4.46 -21.88 1.36
N LEU A 130 -3.63 -21.12 0.67
CA LEU A 130 -3.06 -19.89 1.22
C LEU A 130 -4.15 -18.87 1.47
N ALA A 131 -4.25 -18.43 2.72
CA ALA A 131 -5.16 -17.41 3.14
C ALA A 131 -4.52 -16.54 4.22
N HIS A 132 -5.16 -15.44 4.55
CA HIS A 132 -4.73 -14.55 5.61
C HIS A 132 -5.93 -14.28 6.51
N THR A 133 -5.67 -13.87 7.73
CA THR A 133 -6.72 -13.48 8.67
C THR A 133 -6.33 -12.14 9.30
N LEU A 134 -7.32 -11.38 9.71
CA LEU A 134 -7.07 -10.12 10.41
C LEU A 134 -6.39 -10.41 11.75
N ARG A 135 -5.39 -9.61 12.08
CA ARG A 135 -4.58 -9.79 13.29
C ARG A 135 -4.57 -8.55 14.18
N GLY A 136 -4.41 -7.37 13.61
CA GLY A 136 -4.24 -6.16 14.37
C GLY A 136 -4.74 -4.94 13.62
N GLU A 137 -4.19 -3.79 13.98
CA GLU A 137 -4.60 -2.54 13.36
C GLU A 137 -4.12 -2.44 11.90
N ALA A 138 -4.96 -1.85 11.06
CA ALA A 138 -4.58 -1.51 9.71
C ALA A 138 -3.53 -0.38 9.71
N PRO A 139 -2.64 -0.34 8.72
CA PRO A 139 -1.66 0.76 8.60
C PRO A 139 -2.34 2.10 8.34
N VAL A 140 -3.57 2.07 7.86
CA VAL A 140 -4.39 3.26 7.60
C VAL A 140 -5.85 2.84 7.56
N SER A 141 -6.77 3.78 7.90
CA SER A 141 -8.21 3.49 7.83
C SER A 141 -8.61 3.17 6.39
N GLY A 142 -9.29 2.04 6.23
CA GLY A 142 -9.67 1.57 4.90
C GLY A 142 -11.06 2.06 4.52
N GLU A 143 -11.29 2.17 3.22
CA GLU A 143 -12.60 2.45 2.64
C GLU A 143 -13.02 1.25 1.80
N ASN A 144 -14.26 0.83 1.97
CA ASN A 144 -14.83 -0.20 1.12
C ASN A 144 -15.47 0.44 -0.13
N GLN A 145 -15.98 -0.40 -1.03
CA GLN A 145 -16.61 0.07 -2.27
C GLN A 145 -17.85 0.95 -2.06
N GLU A 146 -18.42 0.93 -0.86
CA GLU A 146 -19.60 1.72 -0.51
C GLU A 146 -19.22 3.04 0.16
N GLY A 147 -17.94 3.35 0.25
CA GLY A 147 -17.47 4.57 0.88
C GLY A 147 -17.47 4.53 2.41
N ARG A 148 -17.67 3.36 2.99
CA ARG A 148 -17.60 3.21 4.44
C ARG A 148 -16.14 3.13 4.88
N VAL A 149 -15.84 3.84 5.94
CA VAL A 149 -14.53 3.74 6.57
C VAL A 149 -14.52 2.45 7.40
N THR A 150 -13.62 1.53 7.05
CA THR A 150 -13.46 0.29 7.78
C THR A 150 -12.26 0.44 8.71
N ILE A 151 -12.50 0.27 10.00
CA ILE A 151 -11.44 0.32 11.00
C ILE A 151 -11.08 -1.13 11.33
N ALA A 152 -9.79 -1.44 11.26
CA ALA A 152 -9.32 -2.77 11.62
C ALA A 152 -9.63 -3.06 13.10
N PRO A 153 -9.96 -4.31 13.44
CA PRO A 153 -10.19 -4.67 14.84
C PRO A 153 -8.91 -4.48 15.65
N PRO A 154 -9.04 -4.11 16.92
CA PRO A 154 -7.89 -3.91 17.80
C PRO A 154 -7.05 -5.15 18.03
#